data_dacf8ad53927ba62e9c22330455bd115
#
_entry.id   dacf8ad53927ba62e9c22330455bd115
#
_cell.length_a   1.000
_cell.length_b   1.000
_cell.length_c   1.000
_cell.angle_alpha   90.00
_cell.angle_beta   90.00
_cell.angle_gamma   90.00
#
_symmetry.space_group_name_H-M   'P 1'
#
loop_
_entity.id
_entity.type
_entity.pdbx_description
1 polymer ?
#
loop_
_entity_poly.entity_id
_entity_poly.type
_entity_poly.pdbx_seq_one_letter_code
_entity_poly.pdbx_strand_id
1 'polypeptide(L)'
;TRQNDNTADSAATQEPLVADSSYDKNQNTIDTNKYSSTILEESADAGQSYVDETLFVGDSNTARMYRIFNYCSYDNAIGSVGMSGKSLATYACVQFQGYSGYKTMPEAVALMQPRRVILTFGTNDLSSSYSASSFASDYAKGIKAVQDAYPSVDIIVNAIPPLGQQHSNQNLTQTQVDEYNKALVQMCQDNGWKFLNSAEVLKDSSTGYAKSGYVLSSDGIHLTEQAMDALFTYIRTHSYITEDTRPALTAVPTHTGDKDVSVASNIVSSTTATIAPETTEAPDKDASDSSSSNGPDLSLIHISEPTRRVVI
;
A
#
# COMPACT_ATOMS: atom_id res chain seq x y z
N THR A 1 -41.76 -2.16 -37.80
CA THR A 1 -40.93 -1.06 -37.23
C THR A 1 -40.20 -1.58 -36.04
N ARG A 2 -38.95 -1.94 -36.23
CA ARG A 2 -38.00 -2.32 -35.15
C ARG A 2 -37.27 -1.07 -34.74
N GLN A 3 -37.37 -0.69 -33.48
CA GLN A 3 -36.59 0.36 -32.86
C GLN A 3 -35.21 -0.26 -32.50
N ASN A 4 -34.15 0.30 -33.06
CA ASN A 4 -32.78 0.04 -32.67
C ASN A 4 -32.47 0.93 -31.47
N ASP A 5 -32.37 0.36 -30.30
CA ASP A 5 -31.73 1.01 -29.15
C ASP A 5 -30.21 0.90 -29.29
N ASN A 6 -29.62 1.97 -29.79
CA ASN A 6 -28.18 2.18 -29.75
C ASN A 6 -27.83 2.74 -28.38
N THR A 7 -27.54 1.87 -27.41
CA THR A 7 -26.80 2.27 -26.20
C THR A 7 -25.33 2.50 -26.59
N ALA A 8 -24.99 3.76 -26.77
CA ALA A 8 -23.62 4.19 -26.94
C ALA A 8 -22.86 3.85 -25.63
N ASP A 9 -22.03 2.86 -25.73
CA ASP A 9 -21.00 2.53 -24.74
C ASP A 9 -20.07 3.75 -24.64
N SER A 10 -20.14 4.47 -23.52
CA SER A 10 -19.28 5.59 -23.21
C SER A 10 -17.88 5.03 -22.92
N ALA A 11 -17.10 4.81 -23.98
CA ALA A 11 -15.69 4.52 -23.86
C ALA A 11 -15.02 5.71 -23.14
N ALA A 12 -14.66 5.52 -21.88
CA ALA A 12 -13.83 6.49 -21.17
C ALA A 12 -12.58 6.75 -22.02
N THR A 13 -12.43 7.99 -22.44
CA THR A 13 -11.30 8.41 -23.28
C THR A 13 -10.05 8.27 -22.43
N GLN A 14 -9.26 7.23 -22.71
CA GLN A 14 -7.98 7.02 -22.06
C GLN A 14 -7.04 8.13 -22.51
N GLU A 15 -6.46 8.87 -21.55
CA GLU A 15 -5.48 9.90 -21.89
C GLU A 15 -4.29 9.28 -22.63
N PRO A 16 -3.78 9.96 -23.67
CA PRO A 16 -2.62 9.45 -24.39
C PRO A 16 -1.42 9.36 -23.46
N LEU A 17 -0.67 8.25 -23.55
CA LEU A 17 0.57 8.09 -22.82
C LEU A 17 1.61 9.09 -23.36
N VAL A 18 2.35 9.72 -22.44
CA VAL A 18 3.42 10.66 -22.75
C VAL A 18 4.78 10.01 -22.49
N ALA A 19 5.77 10.39 -23.29
CA ALA A 19 7.16 9.96 -23.09
C ALA A 19 7.94 11.10 -22.41
N ASP A 20 8.77 10.76 -21.44
CA ASP A 20 9.71 11.67 -20.80
C ASP A 20 11.00 11.74 -21.63
N SER A 21 11.00 12.58 -22.67
CA SER A 21 12.08 12.62 -23.69
C SER A 21 13.39 13.27 -23.21
N SER A 22 13.37 13.94 -22.04
CA SER A 22 14.54 14.68 -21.50
C SER A 22 15.20 13.98 -20.31
N TYR A 23 14.79 12.77 -20.00
CA TYR A 23 15.27 12.05 -18.81
C TYR A 23 16.74 11.61 -18.96
N ASP A 24 17.55 11.95 -17.97
CA ASP A 24 18.91 11.46 -17.80
C ASP A 24 19.02 10.62 -16.50
N LYS A 25 19.16 9.33 -16.67
CA LYS A 25 19.25 8.35 -15.56
C LYS A 25 20.46 8.56 -14.63
N ASN A 26 21.47 9.32 -15.08
CA ASN A 26 22.68 9.57 -14.30
C ASN A 26 22.62 10.85 -13.46
N GLN A 27 21.62 11.70 -13.69
CA GLN A 27 21.54 13.02 -13.07
C GLN A 27 21.28 12.97 -11.58
N ASN A 28 20.39 12.10 -11.12
CA ASN A 28 19.93 12.02 -9.74
C ASN A 28 20.19 10.65 -9.10
N THR A 29 21.39 10.14 -9.29
CA THR A 29 21.80 8.85 -8.70
C THR A 29 21.97 8.97 -7.17
N ILE A 30 21.64 7.90 -6.46
CA ILE A 30 21.88 7.78 -5.02
C ILE A 30 23.30 7.26 -4.80
N ASP A 31 24.09 7.99 -4.03
CA ASP A 31 25.41 7.53 -3.58
C ASP A 31 25.23 6.50 -2.46
N THR A 32 25.26 5.22 -2.83
CA THR A 32 25.08 4.11 -1.91
C THR A 32 26.18 4.01 -0.85
N ASN A 33 27.38 4.48 -1.15
CA ASN A 33 28.49 4.50 -0.18
C ASN A 33 28.24 5.55 0.91
N LYS A 34 27.78 6.75 0.52
CA LYS A 34 27.42 7.81 1.46
C LYS A 34 26.32 7.38 2.44
N TYR A 35 25.38 6.59 1.96
CA TYR A 35 24.19 6.17 2.70
C TYR A 35 24.23 4.70 3.14
N SER A 36 25.40 4.09 3.23
CA SER A 36 25.56 2.65 3.54
C SER A 36 24.96 2.24 4.90
N SER A 37 24.92 3.15 5.88
CA SER A 37 24.26 2.88 7.17
C SER A 37 22.73 3.04 7.13
N THR A 38 22.18 3.63 6.08
CA THR A 38 20.76 3.99 5.92
C THR A 38 20.05 3.06 4.96
N ILE A 39 20.69 2.75 3.83
CA ILE A 39 20.13 1.84 2.83
C ILE A 39 20.25 0.41 3.35
N LEU A 40 19.16 -0.34 3.27
CA LEU A 40 19.16 -1.76 3.63
C LEU A 40 20.01 -2.56 2.63
N GLU A 41 20.97 -3.29 3.17
CA GLU A 41 21.86 -4.15 2.39
C GLU A 41 21.21 -5.51 2.10
N GLU A 42 21.72 -6.20 1.10
CA GLU A 42 21.31 -7.56 0.80
C GLU A 42 21.52 -8.49 1.99
N SER A 43 20.51 -9.28 2.31
CA SER A 43 20.49 -10.25 3.39
C SER A 43 20.04 -11.62 2.88
N ALA A 44 20.19 -12.64 3.69
CA ALA A 44 19.49 -13.89 3.45
C ALA A 44 17.98 -13.65 3.39
N ASP A 45 17.26 -14.47 2.62
CA ASP A 45 15.80 -14.37 2.52
C ASP A 45 15.16 -14.59 3.91
N ALA A 46 14.52 -13.56 4.43
CA ALA A 46 13.89 -13.58 5.75
C ALA A 46 12.54 -14.31 5.78
N GLY A 47 12.06 -14.77 4.62
CA GLY A 47 10.88 -15.61 4.49
C GLY A 47 9.55 -14.87 4.67
N GLN A 48 8.48 -15.65 4.65
CA GLN A 48 7.12 -15.13 4.77
C GLN A 48 6.84 -14.52 6.15
N SER A 49 7.45 -15.02 7.21
CA SER A 49 7.29 -14.48 8.57
C SER A 49 7.71 -13.00 8.65
N TYR A 50 8.74 -12.61 7.93
CA TYR A 50 9.15 -11.21 7.83
C TYR A 50 8.07 -10.32 7.20
N VAL A 51 7.44 -10.82 6.14
CA VAL A 51 6.31 -10.14 5.48
C VAL A 51 5.12 -10.03 6.42
N ASP A 52 4.78 -11.11 7.12
CA ASP A 52 3.62 -11.18 8.01
C ASP A 52 3.78 -10.26 9.25
N GLU A 53 5.00 -10.02 9.71
CA GLU A 53 5.32 -9.10 10.80
C GLU A 53 5.44 -7.63 10.36
N THR A 54 5.38 -7.37 9.07
CA THR A 54 5.50 -6.06 8.46
C THR A 54 4.13 -5.49 8.13
N LEU A 55 3.87 -4.24 8.51
CA LEU A 55 2.72 -3.50 8.01
C LEU A 55 3.13 -2.66 6.80
N PHE A 56 2.53 -2.95 5.66
CA PHE A 56 2.73 -2.18 4.43
C PHE A 56 1.77 -1.00 4.42
N VAL A 57 2.29 0.20 4.30
CA VAL A 57 1.50 1.44 4.35
C VAL A 57 1.81 2.27 3.11
N GLY A 58 0.78 2.65 2.35
CA GLY A 58 1.02 3.40 1.14
C GLY A 58 -0.21 3.81 0.35
N ASP A 59 0.04 4.10 -0.90
CA ASP A 59 -0.94 4.57 -1.88
C ASP A 59 -1.54 3.41 -2.72
N SER A 60 -1.90 3.69 -3.98
CA SER A 60 -2.49 2.71 -4.89
C SER A 60 -1.62 1.49 -5.15
N ASN A 61 -0.29 1.64 -5.21
CA ASN A 61 0.60 0.49 -5.38
C ASN A 61 0.58 -0.43 -4.15
N THR A 62 0.48 0.12 -2.94
CA THR A 62 0.28 -0.68 -1.73
C THR A 62 -1.12 -1.31 -1.71
N ALA A 63 -2.16 -0.58 -2.08
CA ALA A 63 -3.51 -1.15 -2.20
C ALA A 63 -3.55 -2.36 -3.15
N ARG A 64 -2.78 -2.33 -4.24
CA ARG A 64 -2.69 -3.45 -5.19
C ARG A 64 -2.10 -4.72 -4.59
N MET A 65 -1.21 -4.60 -3.59
CA MET A 65 -0.58 -5.75 -2.93
C MET A 65 -1.59 -6.73 -2.34
N TYR A 66 -2.72 -6.24 -1.84
CA TYR A 66 -3.73 -7.07 -1.16
C TYR A 66 -5.14 -6.99 -1.76
N ARG A 67 -5.50 -5.90 -2.45
CA ARG A 67 -6.81 -5.78 -3.09
C ARG A 67 -6.87 -6.51 -4.44
N ILE A 68 -5.74 -6.64 -5.14
CA ILE A 68 -5.63 -7.23 -6.48
C ILE A 68 -4.78 -8.50 -6.44
N PHE A 69 -3.62 -8.43 -5.74
CA PHE A 69 -2.68 -9.53 -5.60
C PHE A 69 -2.68 -10.05 -4.16
N ASN A 70 -2.24 -11.28 -3.96
CA ASN A 70 -2.23 -11.92 -2.64
C ASN A 70 -0.84 -11.92 -1.99
N TYR A 71 -0.15 -10.79 -2.00
CA TYR A 71 1.16 -10.66 -1.32
C TYR A 71 1.03 -10.32 0.16
N CYS A 72 -0.05 -9.69 0.54
CA CYS A 72 -0.43 -9.37 1.92
C CYS A 72 -1.96 -9.26 2.00
N SER A 73 -2.48 -8.93 3.18
CA SER A 73 -3.92 -8.85 3.45
C SER A 73 -4.25 -7.61 4.30
N TYR A 74 -5.51 -7.43 4.63
CA TYR A 74 -5.94 -6.40 5.59
C TYR A 74 -5.29 -6.54 6.97
N ASP A 75 -4.72 -7.70 7.32
CA ASP A 75 -4.04 -7.90 8.59
C ASP A 75 -2.67 -7.19 8.63
N ASN A 76 -2.04 -6.96 7.48
CA ASN A 76 -0.71 -6.38 7.40
C ASN A 76 -0.51 -5.38 6.25
N ALA A 77 -1.55 -4.77 5.77
CA ALA A 77 -1.46 -3.72 4.75
C ALA A 77 -2.55 -2.66 4.89
N ILE A 78 -2.19 -1.41 4.64
CA ILE A 78 -3.09 -0.27 4.51
C ILE A 78 -2.72 0.47 3.24
N GLY A 79 -3.60 0.49 2.26
CA GLY A 79 -3.41 1.22 1.01
C GLY A 79 -4.58 2.14 0.74
N SER A 80 -4.31 3.43 0.54
CA SER A 80 -5.29 4.43 0.15
C SER A 80 -4.97 4.97 -1.24
N VAL A 81 -5.80 4.63 -2.22
CA VAL A 81 -5.60 5.04 -3.62
C VAL A 81 -5.63 6.57 -3.70
N GLY A 82 -4.66 7.15 -4.40
CA GLY A 82 -4.52 8.59 -4.59
C GLY A 82 -3.92 9.35 -3.41
N MET A 83 -3.59 8.67 -2.32
CA MET A 83 -3.04 9.34 -1.14
C MET A 83 -1.61 9.81 -1.35
N SER A 84 -1.33 11.01 -0.89
CA SER A 84 0.00 11.62 -0.89
C SER A 84 0.73 11.40 0.45
N GLY A 85 2.05 11.36 0.41
CA GLY A 85 2.88 11.23 1.61
C GLY A 85 2.73 12.40 2.58
N LYS A 86 2.50 13.62 2.05
CA LYS A 86 2.23 14.79 2.90
C LYS A 86 0.97 14.67 3.75
N SER A 87 0.04 13.79 3.38
CA SER A 87 -1.22 13.58 4.10
C SER A 87 -1.16 12.44 5.12
N LEU A 88 0.00 11.79 5.29
CA LEU A 88 0.18 10.59 6.11
C LEU A 88 -0.37 10.74 7.54
N ALA A 89 -0.13 11.86 8.20
CA ALA A 89 -0.57 12.10 9.57
C ALA A 89 -2.03 12.54 9.71
N THR A 90 -2.65 13.05 8.64
CA THR A 90 -3.91 13.81 8.74
C THR A 90 -5.09 13.17 8.03
N TYR A 91 -4.85 12.35 6.99
CA TYR A 91 -5.94 11.75 6.24
C TYR A 91 -6.46 10.51 6.97
N ALA A 92 -7.69 10.60 7.49
CA ALA A 92 -8.37 9.50 8.16
C ALA A 92 -8.98 8.56 7.11
N CYS A 93 -8.37 7.39 6.92
CA CYS A 93 -8.74 6.47 5.85
C CYS A 93 -8.88 5.01 6.28
N VAL A 94 -8.52 4.64 7.50
CA VAL A 94 -8.45 3.24 7.93
C VAL A 94 -9.67 2.86 8.76
N GLN A 95 -10.36 1.79 8.38
CA GLN A 95 -11.56 1.32 9.06
C GLN A 95 -11.30 0.03 9.82
N PHE A 96 -11.75 0.00 11.07
CA PHE A 96 -11.67 -1.18 11.93
C PHE A 96 -13.05 -1.61 12.42
N GLN A 97 -13.24 -2.91 12.55
CA GLN A 97 -14.45 -3.47 13.13
C GLN A 97 -14.62 -3.01 14.59
N GLY A 98 -15.82 -2.55 14.92
CA GLY A 98 -16.13 -2.07 16.26
C GLY A 98 -15.71 -0.63 16.58
N TYR A 99 -15.08 0.06 15.62
CA TYR A 99 -14.71 1.48 15.74
C TYR A 99 -15.62 2.35 14.88
N SER A 100 -16.03 3.48 15.40
CA SER A 100 -16.77 4.49 14.64
C SER A 100 -15.79 5.39 13.86
N GLY A 101 -16.11 5.66 12.60
CA GLY A 101 -15.33 6.53 11.74
C GLY A 101 -14.00 5.91 11.29
N TYR A 102 -13.29 6.66 10.47
CA TYR A 102 -11.97 6.27 9.97
C TYR A 102 -10.86 6.73 10.92
N LYS A 103 -9.79 5.96 10.99
CA LYS A 103 -8.56 6.31 11.69
C LYS A 103 -7.52 6.85 10.72
N THR A 104 -6.64 7.71 11.21
CA THR A 104 -5.41 8.09 10.48
C THR A 104 -4.43 6.92 10.48
N MET A 105 -3.43 6.96 9.59
CA MET A 105 -2.41 5.91 9.58
C MET A 105 -1.60 5.82 10.87
N PRO A 106 -1.19 6.92 11.53
CA PRO A 106 -0.58 6.85 12.87
C PRO A 106 -1.45 6.13 13.91
N GLU A 107 -2.74 6.46 13.95
CA GLU A 107 -3.69 5.77 14.86
C GLU A 107 -3.83 4.29 14.51
N ALA A 108 -3.89 3.96 13.22
CA ALA A 108 -3.97 2.59 12.75
C ALA A 108 -2.73 1.76 13.10
N VAL A 109 -1.54 2.31 12.92
CA VAL A 109 -0.29 1.65 13.30
C VAL A 109 -0.29 1.32 14.80
N ALA A 110 -0.71 2.27 15.65
CA ALA A 110 -0.80 2.03 17.09
C ALA A 110 -1.80 0.91 17.44
N LEU A 111 -2.91 0.80 16.72
CA LEU A 111 -3.90 -0.27 16.92
C LEU A 111 -3.40 -1.63 16.40
N MET A 112 -2.71 -1.65 15.27
CA MET A 112 -2.22 -2.89 14.63
C MET A 112 -0.93 -3.43 15.24
N GLN A 113 -0.18 -2.61 15.95
CA GLN A 113 1.01 -2.99 16.73
C GLN A 113 2.03 -3.80 15.91
N PRO A 114 2.41 -3.36 14.70
CA PRO A 114 3.34 -4.10 13.86
C PRO A 114 4.76 -4.02 14.42
N ARG A 115 5.58 -5.00 14.08
CA ARG A 115 7.00 -4.98 14.40
C ARG A 115 7.74 -3.91 13.60
N ARG A 116 7.38 -3.76 12.33
CA ARG A 116 7.92 -2.75 11.41
C ARG A 116 6.85 -2.24 10.45
N VAL A 117 7.07 -1.06 9.92
CA VAL A 117 6.29 -0.52 8.81
C VAL A 117 7.20 -0.31 7.60
N ILE A 118 6.70 -0.62 6.41
CA ILE A 118 7.29 -0.22 5.13
C ILE A 118 6.33 0.77 4.49
N LEU A 119 6.78 2.03 4.37
CA LEU A 119 5.98 3.12 3.83
C LEU A 119 6.36 3.36 2.36
N THR A 120 5.38 3.37 1.48
CA THR A 120 5.56 3.64 0.04
C THR A 120 4.61 4.73 -0.39
N PHE A 121 5.10 5.97 -0.41
CA PHE A 121 4.40 7.16 -0.88
C PHE A 121 5.31 8.00 -1.77
N GLY A 122 4.71 8.90 -2.52
CA GLY A 122 5.42 9.89 -3.31
C GLY A 122 4.89 10.04 -4.73
N THR A 123 4.36 9.00 -5.34
CA THR A 123 3.82 9.08 -6.71
C THR A 123 2.74 10.16 -6.82
N ASN A 124 1.87 10.28 -5.83
CA ASN A 124 0.81 11.29 -5.80
C ASN A 124 1.27 12.67 -5.27
N ASP A 125 2.53 12.77 -4.87
CA ASP A 125 3.17 14.03 -4.44
C ASP A 125 3.96 14.69 -5.58
N LEU A 126 4.30 13.95 -6.64
CA LEU A 126 5.11 14.43 -7.76
C LEU A 126 4.45 15.64 -8.41
N SER A 127 5.17 16.75 -8.44
CA SER A 127 4.70 18.00 -9.06
C SER A 127 5.89 18.92 -9.33
N SER A 128 5.88 19.62 -10.44
CA SER A 128 6.89 20.64 -10.76
C SER A 128 6.89 21.82 -9.79
N SER A 129 5.80 22.02 -9.05
CA SER A 129 5.67 23.07 -8.04
C SER A 129 5.95 22.59 -6.61
N TYR A 130 6.28 21.33 -6.41
CA TYR A 130 6.55 20.75 -5.10
C TYR A 130 7.95 20.15 -5.08
N SER A 131 8.89 20.85 -4.45
CA SER A 131 10.29 20.42 -4.46
C SER A 131 10.51 19.12 -3.68
N ALA A 132 11.52 18.35 -4.08
CA ALA A 132 11.92 17.14 -3.38
C ALA A 132 12.22 17.37 -1.90
N SER A 133 12.84 18.49 -1.56
CA SER A 133 13.13 18.86 -0.16
C SER A 133 11.86 19.19 0.63
N SER A 134 10.90 19.89 0.04
CA SER A 134 9.60 20.17 0.67
C SER A 134 8.80 18.87 0.89
N PHE A 135 8.75 18.01 -0.13
CA PHE A 135 8.12 16.70 -0.02
C PHE A 135 8.74 15.87 1.13
N ALA A 136 10.08 15.72 1.14
CA ALA A 136 10.77 14.97 2.19
C ALA A 136 10.51 15.55 3.59
N SER A 137 10.50 16.87 3.74
CA SER A 137 10.20 17.53 5.01
C SER A 137 8.77 17.26 5.49
N ASP A 138 7.78 17.35 4.61
CA ASP A 138 6.39 17.09 4.96
C ASP A 138 6.12 15.61 5.23
N TYR A 139 6.73 14.73 4.44
CA TYR A 139 6.65 13.28 4.66
C TYR A 139 7.30 12.88 6.00
N ALA A 140 8.44 13.47 6.34
CA ALA A 140 9.10 13.24 7.63
C ALA A 140 8.20 13.59 8.82
N LYS A 141 7.41 14.67 8.74
CA LYS A 141 6.43 15.01 9.78
C LYS A 141 5.39 13.91 9.95
N GLY A 142 4.89 13.37 8.84
CA GLY A 142 3.95 12.24 8.85
C GLY A 142 4.54 10.97 9.45
N ILE A 143 5.78 10.63 9.09
CA ILE A 143 6.47 9.45 9.63
C ILE A 143 6.77 9.61 11.13
N LYS A 144 7.14 10.80 11.57
CA LYS A 144 7.30 11.11 13.01
C LYS A 144 5.99 10.92 13.77
N ALA A 145 4.87 11.31 13.20
CA ALA A 145 3.56 11.06 13.82
C ALA A 145 3.25 9.56 13.96
N VAL A 146 3.66 8.73 13.00
CA VAL A 146 3.57 7.27 13.10
C VAL A 146 4.45 6.75 14.25
N GLN A 147 5.70 7.21 14.31
CA GLN A 147 6.65 6.81 15.34
C GLN A 147 6.22 7.25 16.74
N ASP A 148 5.66 8.45 16.86
CA ASP A 148 5.15 8.98 18.15
C ASP A 148 3.92 8.20 18.61
N ALA A 149 3.07 7.75 17.68
CA ALA A 149 1.89 6.93 18.00
C ALA A 149 2.25 5.51 18.45
N TYR A 150 3.35 4.94 17.93
CA TYR A 150 3.84 3.61 18.29
C TYR A 150 5.38 3.57 18.28
N PRO A 151 6.04 4.01 19.37
CA PRO A 151 7.50 4.22 19.39
C PRO A 151 8.36 2.96 19.16
N SER A 152 7.81 1.77 19.40
CA SER A 152 8.54 0.51 19.22
C SER A 152 8.56 0.01 17.78
N VAL A 153 7.91 0.72 16.85
CA VAL A 153 7.87 0.31 15.44
C VAL A 153 9.17 0.67 14.71
N ASP A 154 9.72 -0.28 13.96
CA ASP A 154 10.79 0.01 13.04
C ASP A 154 10.25 0.72 11.79
N ILE A 155 10.89 1.81 11.40
CA ILE A 155 10.51 2.61 10.24
C ILE A 155 11.42 2.28 9.06
N ILE A 156 10.79 1.85 7.96
CA ILE A 156 11.44 1.63 6.66
C ILE A 156 10.68 2.44 5.61
N VAL A 157 11.39 3.32 4.93
CA VAL A 157 10.85 4.09 3.80
C VAL A 157 11.26 3.40 2.51
N ASN A 158 10.29 2.99 1.73
CA ASN A 158 10.53 2.38 0.43
C ASN A 158 10.70 3.45 -0.65
N ALA A 159 11.56 3.20 -1.62
CA ALA A 159 11.70 4.04 -2.79
C ALA A 159 10.37 4.19 -3.54
N ILE A 160 10.14 5.36 -4.08
CA ILE A 160 9.04 5.59 -5.03
C ILE A 160 9.31 4.73 -6.26
N PRO A 161 8.33 3.91 -6.71
CA PRO A 161 8.51 3.06 -7.87
C PRO A 161 8.81 3.86 -9.15
N PRO A 162 9.61 3.32 -10.07
CA PRO A 162 9.88 3.96 -11.35
C PRO A 162 8.64 4.00 -12.23
N LEU A 163 8.56 5.02 -13.07
CA LEU A 163 7.56 5.14 -14.13
C LEU A 163 8.00 4.34 -15.36
N GLY A 164 7.04 3.93 -16.17
CA GLY A 164 7.31 3.49 -17.53
C GLY A 164 7.86 4.63 -18.40
N GLN A 165 8.61 4.31 -19.44
CA GLN A 165 9.08 5.31 -20.40
C GLN A 165 7.93 6.11 -21.02
N GLN A 166 6.80 5.44 -21.18
CA GLN A 166 5.52 6.08 -21.49
C GLN A 166 4.58 5.88 -20.31
N HIS A 167 3.93 6.95 -19.89
CA HIS A 167 3.00 6.93 -18.76
C HIS A 167 1.87 7.95 -18.95
N SER A 168 0.77 7.71 -18.31
CA SER A 168 -0.31 8.68 -18.18
C SER A 168 0.11 9.82 -17.27
N ASN A 169 -0.53 10.97 -17.39
CA ASN A 169 -0.22 12.18 -16.63
C ASN A 169 1.15 12.79 -16.96
N GLN A 170 1.12 13.72 -17.89
CA GLN A 170 2.30 14.46 -18.36
C GLN A 170 3.03 15.29 -17.29
N ASN A 171 2.42 15.47 -16.10
CA ASN A 171 3.04 16.19 -14.99
C ASN A 171 3.97 15.30 -14.17
N LEU A 172 3.95 13.98 -14.38
CA LEU A 172 4.86 13.04 -13.74
C LEU A 172 6.09 12.84 -14.62
N THR A 173 7.27 12.91 -14.04
CA THR A 173 8.52 12.63 -14.73
C THR A 173 9.41 11.70 -13.90
N GLN A 174 10.18 10.84 -14.60
CA GLN A 174 11.16 9.98 -13.93
C GLN A 174 12.26 10.80 -13.24
N THR A 175 12.60 11.97 -13.79
CA THR A 175 13.53 12.91 -13.14
C THR A 175 13.05 13.29 -11.74
N GLN A 176 11.78 13.64 -11.60
CA GLN A 176 11.19 13.96 -10.28
C GLN A 176 11.18 12.74 -9.36
N VAL A 177 10.88 11.55 -9.86
CA VAL A 177 10.94 10.31 -9.06
C VAL A 177 12.35 10.13 -8.49
N ASP A 178 13.38 10.30 -9.30
CA ASP A 178 14.76 10.14 -8.87
C ASP A 178 15.20 11.25 -7.89
N GLU A 179 14.80 12.49 -8.13
CA GLU A 179 15.03 13.60 -7.20
C GLU A 179 14.37 13.36 -5.84
N TYR A 180 13.12 12.89 -5.84
CA TYR A 180 12.40 12.57 -4.61
C TYR A 180 13.05 11.40 -3.87
N ASN A 181 13.43 10.33 -4.56
CA ASN A 181 14.12 9.20 -3.94
C ASN A 181 15.47 9.61 -3.32
N LYS A 182 16.20 10.50 -3.98
CA LYS A 182 17.45 11.08 -3.44
C LYS A 182 17.18 11.88 -2.16
N ALA A 183 16.10 12.66 -2.12
CA ALA A 183 15.68 13.36 -0.92
C ALA A 183 15.20 12.43 0.19
N LEU A 184 14.53 11.34 -0.14
CA LEU A 184 14.05 10.34 0.83
C LEU A 184 15.20 9.62 1.53
N VAL A 185 16.26 9.23 0.83
CA VAL A 185 17.39 8.58 1.48
C VAL A 185 18.11 9.53 2.44
N GLN A 186 18.24 10.81 2.10
CA GLN A 186 18.78 11.83 3.01
C GLN A 186 17.86 12.03 4.22
N MET A 187 16.55 12.12 4.01
CA MET A 187 15.55 12.20 5.07
C MET A 187 15.67 11.02 6.05
N CYS A 188 15.82 9.81 5.53
CA CYS A 188 16.00 8.62 6.37
C CYS A 188 17.28 8.72 7.20
N GLN A 189 18.39 9.13 6.60
CA GLN A 189 19.66 9.32 7.33
C GLN A 189 19.54 10.35 8.44
N ASP A 190 18.90 11.48 8.17
CA ASP A 190 18.74 12.57 9.12
C ASP A 190 17.86 12.19 10.32
N ASN A 191 16.93 11.25 10.14
CA ASN A 191 15.99 10.83 11.17
C ASN A 191 16.31 9.44 11.78
N GLY A 192 17.36 8.77 11.32
CA GLY A 192 17.71 7.42 11.80
C GLY A 192 16.77 6.32 11.32
N TRP A 193 16.03 6.54 10.24
CA TRP A 193 15.18 5.53 9.60
C TRP A 193 15.96 4.77 8.53
N LYS A 194 15.43 3.63 8.11
CA LYS A 194 15.99 2.83 7.02
C LYS A 194 15.32 3.14 5.69
N PHE A 195 16.10 3.03 4.64
CA PHE A 195 15.63 3.20 3.26
C PHE A 195 15.74 1.89 2.50
N LEU A 196 14.64 1.43 1.93
CA LEU A 196 14.56 0.25 1.08
C LEU A 196 14.66 0.72 -0.39
N ASN A 197 15.81 0.48 -1.01
CA ASN A 197 16.10 0.94 -2.37
C ASN A 197 15.50 0.00 -3.44
N SER A 198 14.22 -0.31 -3.33
CA SER A 198 13.54 -1.27 -4.22
C SER A 198 13.47 -0.82 -5.68
N ALA A 199 13.65 0.47 -5.95
CA ALA A 199 13.75 0.97 -7.32
C ALA A 199 14.88 0.29 -8.11
N GLU A 200 15.94 -0.17 -7.44
CA GLU A 200 17.04 -0.91 -8.03
C GLU A 200 16.58 -2.16 -8.80
N VAL A 201 15.65 -2.92 -8.22
CA VAL A 201 15.15 -4.16 -8.86
C VAL A 201 14.02 -3.89 -9.84
N LEU A 202 13.34 -2.77 -9.73
CA LEU A 202 12.21 -2.39 -10.60
C LEU A 202 12.63 -1.63 -11.85
N LYS A 203 13.79 -0.97 -11.82
CA LYS A 203 14.35 -0.21 -12.96
C LYS A 203 15.08 -1.10 -13.95
N ASP A 204 14.96 -0.75 -15.21
CA ASP A 204 15.90 -1.15 -16.26
C ASP A 204 17.17 -0.31 -16.14
N SER A 205 18.31 -0.94 -15.92
CA SER A 205 19.58 -0.25 -15.72
C SER A 205 20.07 0.50 -16.97
N SER A 206 19.61 0.12 -18.15
CA SER A 206 19.98 0.78 -19.40
C SER A 206 19.20 2.08 -19.62
N THR A 207 17.96 2.14 -19.21
CA THR A 207 17.07 3.27 -19.46
C THR A 207 16.79 4.12 -18.23
N GLY A 208 16.77 3.52 -17.03
CA GLY A 208 16.37 4.18 -15.78
C GLY A 208 14.86 4.21 -15.53
N TYR A 209 14.06 3.80 -16.51
CA TYR A 209 12.62 3.61 -16.36
C TYR A 209 12.31 2.22 -15.80
N ALA A 210 11.04 1.97 -15.50
CA ALA A 210 10.59 0.64 -15.12
C ALA A 210 10.95 -0.41 -16.18
N LYS A 211 11.34 -1.60 -15.75
CA LYS A 211 11.54 -2.74 -16.63
C LYS A 211 10.29 -3.02 -17.45
N SER A 212 10.47 -3.49 -18.67
CA SER A 212 9.37 -3.93 -19.53
C SER A 212 8.48 -4.96 -18.80
N GLY A 213 7.17 -4.74 -18.81
CA GLY A 213 6.21 -5.60 -18.11
C GLY A 213 6.08 -5.35 -16.59
N TYR A 214 6.81 -4.39 -16.02
CA TYR A 214 6.74 -4.09 -14.59
C TYR A 214 5.71 -3.03 -14.24
N VAL A 215 5.27 -2.25 -15.20
CA VAL A 215 4.15 -1.31 -15.03
C VAL A 215 3.05 -1.64 -16.04
N LEU A 216 1.81 -1.28 -15.70
CA LEU A 216 0.68 -1.48 -16.60
C LEU A 216 0.91 -0.70 -17.90
N SER A 217 0.70 -1.36 -19.02
CA SER A 217 0.80 -0.72 -20.34
C SER A 217 -0.27 0.36 -20.55
N SER A 218 -1.35 0.32 -19.76
CA SER A 218 -2.45 1.29 -19.83
C SER A 218 -2.11 2.63 -19.18
N ASP A 219 -1.20 2.67 -18.21
CA ASP A 219 -0.88 3.91 -17.49
C ASP A 219 0.62 4.17 -17.29
N GLY A 220 1.45 3.15 -17.33
CA GLY A 220 2.90 3.28 -17.11
C GLY A 220 3.27 3.67 -15.67
N ILE A 221 2.37 3.49 -14.69
CA ILE A 221 2.54 3.92 -13.29
C ILE A 221 2.36 2.76 -12.33
N HIS A 222 1.26 2.02 -12.43
CA HIS A 222 0.91 0.97 -11.49
C HIS A 222 1.73 -0.30 -11.76
N LEU A 223 2.27 -0.87 -10.69
CA LEU A 223 3.07 -2.09 -10.74
C LEU A 223 2.20 -3.30 -11.12
N THR A 224 2.76 -4.15 -11.98
CA THR A 224 2.17 -5.44 -12.36
C THR A 224 2.48 -6.50 -11.29
N GLU A 225 1.84 -7.66 -11.41
CA GLU A 225 2.15 -8.82 -10.56
C GLU A 225 3.63 -9.24 -10.68
N GLN A 226 4.18 -9.22 -11.90
CA GLN A 226 5.61 -9.51 -12.12
C GLN A 226 6.53 -8.54 -11.35
N ALA A 227 6.18 -7.26 -11.33
CA ALA A 227 6.91 -6.27 -10.52
C ALA A 227 6.73 -6.52 -9.02
N MET A 228 5.54 -6.91 -8.58
CA MET A 228 5.28 -7.27 -7.18
C MET A 228 6.10 -8.49 -6.73
N ASP A 229 6.26 -9.51 -7.58
CA ASP A 229 7.13 -10.65 -7.28
C ASP A 229 8.58 -10.21 -7.02
N ALA A 230 9.10 -9.35 -7.90
CA ALA A 230 10.45 -8.79 -7.75
C ALA A 230 10.56 -7.94 -6.48
N LEU A 231 9.56 -7.09 -6.20
CA LEU A 231 9.51 -6.23 -5.03
C LEU A 231 9.48 -7.04 -3.72
N PHE A 232 8.62 -8.03 -3.61
CA PHE A 232 8.52 -8.85 -2.39
C PHE A 232 9.74 -9.75 -2.18
N THR A 233 10.37 -10.23 -3.26
CA THR A 233 11.66 -10.89 -3.16
C THR A 233 12.73 -9.93 -2.64
N TYR A 234 12.77 -8.71 -3.14
CA TYR A 234 13.69 -7.67 -2.67
C TYR A 234 13.45 -7.31 -1.20
N ILE A 235 12.20 -7.16 -0.78
CA ILE A 235 11.82 -6.92 0.61
C ILE A 235 12.35 -8.02 1.54
N ARG A 236 12.19 -9.28 1.18
CA ARG A 236 12.67 -10.41 1.99
C ARG A 236 14.18 -10.55 2.02
N THR A 237 14.86 -10.14 0.94
CA THR A 237 16.33 -10.23 0.81
C THR A 237 17.05 -8.94 1.17
N HIS A 238 16.35 -7.93 1.65
CA HIS A 238 16.89 -6.68 2.22
C HIS A 238 16.17 -6.38 3.53
N SER A 239 16.21 -7.37 4.43
CA SER A 239 15.47 -7.34 5.68
C SER A 239 16.11 -6.43 6.72
N TYR A 240 15.25 -5.86 7.58
CA TYR A 240 15.67 -5.13 8.77
C TYR A 240 15.01 -5.75 9.99
N ILE A 241 15.80 -6.49 10.76
CA ILE A 241 15.34 -7.23 11.92
C ILE A 241 16.12 -6.74 13.14
N THR A 242 15.39 -6.10 14.06
CA THR A 242 15.90 -5.60 15.33
C THR A 242 15.38 -6.44 16.49
N GLU A 243 15.84 -6.16 17.70
CA GLU A 243 15.22 -6.68 18.90
C GLU A 243 13.76 -6.22 18.97
N ASP A 244 12.85 -7.13 19.30
CA ASP A 244 11.43 -6.80 19.46
C ASP A 244 11.21 -6.11 20.80
N THR A 245 11.07 -4.79 20.75
CA THR A 245 10.85 -3.94 21.93
C THR A 245 9.40 -3.56 22.12
N ARG A 246 8.47 -4.17 21.35
CA ARG A 246 7.06 -3.87 21.49
C ARG A 246 6.57 -4.22 22.91
N PRO A 247 5.69 -3.40 23.50
CA PRO A 247 5.03 -3.77 24.75
C PRO A 247 4.20 -5.04 24.55
N ALA A 248 3.73 -5.63 25.65
CA ALA A 248 2.83 -6.78 25.56
C ALA A 248 1.67 -6.47 24.61
N LEU A 249 1.54 -7.31 23.57
CA LEU A 249 0.53 -7.10 22.55
C LEU A 249 -0.87 -7.22 23.12
N THR A 250 -1.71 -6.25 22.82
CA THR A 250 -3.14 -6.27 23.13
C THR A 250 -3.92 -6.87 21.95
N ALA A 251 -5.21 -7.07 22.10
CA ALA A 251 -6.06 -7.51 21.00
C ALA A 251 -6.02 -6.48 19.87
N VAL A 252 -5.62 -6.92 18.67
CA VAL A 252 -5.60 -6.10 17.47
C VAL A 252 -7.00 -6.13 16.85
N PRO A 253 -7.63 -4.96 16.62
CA PRO A 253 -8.94 -4.93 15.98
C PRO A 253 -8.84 -5.37 14.52
N THR A 254 -9.91 -5.96 13.99
CA THR A 254 -9.95 -6.38 12.59
C THR A 254 -9.98 -5.15 11.67
N HIS A 255 -8.99 -5.02 10.83
CA HIS A 255 -8.95 -4.02 9.76
C HIS A 255 -9.90 -4.45 8.65
N THR A 256 -10.86 -3.61 8.28
CA THR A 256 -11.97 -3.97 7.40
C THR A 256 -12.02 -3.21 6.10
N GLY A 257 -11.31 -2.10 5.97
CA GLY A 257 -11.29 -1.33 4.74
C GLY A 257 -10.46 -0.06 4.83
N ASP A 258 -10.18 0.50 3.65
CA ASP A 258 -9.42 1.72 3.49
C ASP A 258 -10.17 2.65 2.54
N LYS A 259 -10.29 3.91 2.97
CA LYS A 259 -10.91 4.95 2.18
C LYS A 259 -9.89 5.52 1.21
N ASP A 260 -10.24 5.51 -0.07
CA ASP A 260 -9.44 6.13 -1.10
C ASP A 260 -9.64 7.65 -1.14
N VAL A 261 -8.63 8.36 -1.60
CA VAL A 261 -8.77 9.78 -1.91
C VAL A 261 -9.54 9.89 -3.21
N SER A 262 -10.60 10.71 -3.21
CA SER A 262 -11.33 11.04 -4.44
C SER A 262 -10.40 11.83 -5.35
N VAL A 263 -9.80 11.17 -6.34
CA VAL A 263 -9.00 11.82 -7.36
C VAL A 263 -9.90 12.03 -8.56
N ALA A 264 -10.13 13.27 -8.91
CA ALA A 264 -10.67 13.63 -10.21
C ALA A 264 -9.57 13.44 -11.27
N SER A 265 -9.09 12.21 -11.47
CA SER A 265 -8.11 11.91 -12.51
C SER A 265 -7.89 10.41 -12.70
N ASN A 266 -7.60 10.07 -13.92
CA ASN A 266 -7.44 8.79 -14.56
C ASN A 266 -6.40 7.82 -13.96
N ILE A 267 -5.78 8.13 -12.83
CA ILE A 267 -4.82 7.28 -12.13
C ILE A 267 -5.51 6.07 -11.47
N VAL A 268 -6.84 6.11 -11.34
CA VAL A 268 -7.64 5.09 -10.66
C VAL A 268 -8.27 4.08 -11.63
N SER A 269 -8.14 4.30 -12.92
CA SER A 269 -8.76 3.44 -13.92
C SER A 269 -7.95 2.20 -14.19
N SER A 270 -8.15 1.20 -13.43
CA SER A 270 -8.45 -0.15 -13.87
C SER A 270 -8.57 -1.07 -12.68
N THR A 271 -9.72 -1.68 -12.60
CA THR A 271 -10.12 -2.75 -11.69
C THR A 271 -10.32 -2.37 -10.22
N THR A 272 -11.28 -1.48 -9.99
CA THR A 272 -12.15 -1.70 -8.84
C THR A 272 -13.21 -2.70 -9.29
N ALA A 273 -12.95 -3.97 -9.14
CA ALA A 273 -14.04 -4.91 -9.00
C ALA A 273 -14.69 -4.54 -7.66
N THR A 274 -15.71 -3.71 -7.73
CA THR A 274 -16.59 -3.43 -6.62
C THR A 274 -17.31 -4.74 -6.33
N ILE A 275 -16.85 -5.46 -5.30
CA ILE A 275 -17.70 -6.42 -4.64
C ILE A 275 -18.67 -5.55 -3.85
N ALA A 276 -19.84 -5.27 -4.46
CA ALA A 276 -20.95 -4.68 -3.76
C ALA A 276 -21.27 -5.60 -2.58
N PRO A 277 -21.47 -5.07 -1.35
CA PRO A 277 -22.03 -5.88 -0.29
C PRO A 277 -23.43 -6.29 -0.72
N GLU A 278 -23.67 -7.57 -0.74
CA GLU A 278 -24.98 -8.16 -0.94
C GLU A 278 -25.88 -7.60 0.17
N THR A 279 -26.78 -6.70 -0.21
CA THR A 279 -27.87 -6.25 0.67
C THR A 279 -28.80 -7.43 0.85
N THR A 280 -28.71 -8.08 1.99
CA THR A 280 -29.79 -8.95 2.47
C THR A 280 -30.99 -8.07 2.77
N GLU A 281 -31.92 -8.04 1.85
CA GLU A 281 -33.26 -7.54 2.11
C GLU A 281 -33.88 -8.40 3.22
N ALA A 282 -34.31 -7.72 4.27
CA ALA A 282 -35.14 -8.32 5.29
C ALA A 282 -36.53 -8.61 4.71
N PRO A 283 -37.12 -9.78 4.97
CA PRO A 283 -38.45 -10.04 4.52
C PRO A 283 -39.48 -9.23 5.32
N ASP A 284 -40.38 -8.59 4.60
CA ASP A 284 -41.55 -7.92 5.10
C ASP A 284 -42.40 -8.84 5.97
N LYS A 285 -42.81 -8.33 7.12
CA LYS A 285 -43.83 -8.94 7.97
C LYS A 285 -45.20 -8.49 7.47
N ASP A 286 -46.02 -9.43 7.05
CA ASP A 286 -47.45 -9.32 7.26
C ASP A 286 -48.14 -10.68 7.39
N ALA A 287 -48.82 -10.77 8.49
CA ALA A 287 -50.12 -11.37 8.80
C ALA A 287 -50.30 -12.87 8.95
N SER A 288 -50.59 -13.21 10.17
CA SER A 288 -51.72 -14.02 10.70
C SER A 288 -51.64 -15.54 10.72
N ASP A 289 -51.53 -15.99 11.93
CA ASP A 289 -52.48 -16.84 12.68
C ASP A 289 -52.39 -18.35 12.59
N SER A 290 -52.39 -18.91 13.77
CA SER A 290 -52.93 -20.18 14.31
C SER A 290 -52.01 -21.41 14.48
N SER A 291 -51.72 -21.60 15.76
CA SER A 291 -51.88 -22.82 16.60
C SER A 291 -51.03 -24.09 16.34
N SER A 292 -50.39 -24.40 17.42
CA SER A 292 -50.31 -25.66 18.19
C SER A 292 -48.95 -26.39 18.26
N SER A 293 -48.47 -26.38 19.47
CA SER A 293 -47.87 -27.42 20.32
C SER A 293 -46.90 -28.45 19.72
N ASN A 294 -45.73 -28.51 20.23
CA ASN A 294 -45.08 -29.52 21.08
C ASN A 294 -43.54 -29.38 21.08
N GLY A 295 -43.01 -29.49 22.26
CA GLY A 295 -41.63 -29.26 22.64
C GLY A 295 -40.69 -30.45 22.37
N PRO A 296 -39.60 -30.60 23.14
CA PRO A 296 -38.28 -30.18 22.69
C PRO A 296 -37.41 -31.37 22.30
N ASP A 297 -36.43 -31.17 21.41
CA ASP A 297 -35.33 -32.12 21.31
C ASP A 297 -33.98 -31.39 21.33
N LEU A 298 -33.23 -31.73 22.37
CA LEU A 298 -31.86 -31.29 22.62
C LEU A 298 -30.92 -32.24 21.87
N SER A 299 -30.23 -31.76 20.86
CA SER A 299 -29.05 -32.46 20.37
C SER A 299 -27.81 -31.57 20.44
N LEU A 300 -26.93 -31.98 21.32
CA LEU A 300 -25.56 -31.49 21.55
C LEU A 300 -24.75 -31.65 20.25
N ILE A 301 -24.19 -30.53 19.76
CA ILE A 301 -23.13 -30.60 18.76
C ILE A 301 -21.81 -30.34 19.50
N HIS A 302 -20.97 -31.35 19.50
CA HIS A 302 -19.59 -31.30 19.98
C HIS A 302 -18.76 -30.38 19.09
N ILE A 303 -18.14 -29.38 19.73
CA ILE A 303 -17.03 -28.60 19.11
C ILE A 303 -15.73 -29.27 19.58
N SER A 304 -15.00 -29.83 18.63
CA SER A 304 -13.66 -30.36 18.88
C SER A 304 -12.62 -29.23 18.72
N GLU A 305 -11.88 -28.97 19.77
CA GLU A 305 -10.66 -28.14 19.77
C GLU A 305 -9.55 -28.75 18.93
N PRO A 306 -8.76 -27.95 18.19
CA PRO A 306 -7.52 -28.43 17.62
C PRO A 306 -6.37 -28.35 18.64
N THR A 307 -5.77 -29.48 18.90
CA THR A 307 -4.62 -29.75 19.71
C THR A 307 -3.37 -28.92 19.32
N ARG A 308 -2.84 -28.16 20.28
CA ARG A 308 -1.48 -27.62 20.25
C ARG A 308 -0.45 -28.74 20.24
N ARG A 309 0.40 -28.78 19.23
CA ARG A 309 1.66 -29.52 19.28
C ARG A 309 2.76 -28.66 19.92
N VAL A 310 3.20 -29.09 21.06
CA VAL A 310 4.47 -28.66 21.67
C VAL A 310 5.57 -29.51 21.03
N VAL A 311 6.60 -28.87 20.51
CA VAL A 311 7.87 -29.54 20.17
C VAL A 311 8.95 -28.91 21.02
N ILE A 312 9.65 -29.79 21.68
CA ILE A 312 10.78 -29.60 22.59
C ILE A 312 11.98 -29.09 21.78
#